data_d1c12a093274dfee35976c1949ebc264
#
_entry.id   d1c12a093274dfee35976c1949ebc264
#
_cell.length_a   1.000
_cell.length_b   1.000
_cell.length_c   1.000
_cell.angle_alpha   90.00
_cell.angle_beta   90.00
_cell.angle_gamma   90.00
#
_symmetry.space_group_name_H-M   'P 1'
#
loop_
_entity.id
_entity.type
_entity.pdbx_description
1 polymer ?
#
loop_
_entity_poly.entity_id
_entity_poly.type
_entity_poly.pdbx_seq_one_letter_code
_entity_poly.pdbx_strand_id
1 'polypeptide(L)'
;MLCVSDVAERVEPLNGRVDRWVHSLSDLKPSSFNTKLAAARHLLNWLGHRWPEHLVRARAGRRLPRTLTRRELGNVLEAARWHEDPLARVVVTMMLDTGLRVSEICDLDLDAVDVDDQSAMVRSGKGDKDRLVLFTERTLEELELWLE
;
A
#
# COMPACT_ATOMS: atom_id res chain seq x y z
N MET A 1 -32.02 -2.42 39.34
CA MET A 1 -31.26 -3.43 38.60
C MET A 1 -32.04 -3.72 37.32
N LEU A 2 -31.71 -3.05 36.21
CA LEU A 2 -32.41 -3.23 34.93
C LEU A 2 -32.06 -4.60 34.39
N CYS A 3 -33.04 -5.41 34.05
CA CYS A 3 -32.86 -6.74 33.50
C CYS A 3 -32.27 -6.61 32.08
N VAL A 4 -31.31 -7.44 31.69
CA VAL A 4 -30.67 -7.45 30.38
C VAL A 4 -31.71 -7.63 29.25
N SER A 5 -32.86 -8.26 29.54
CA SER A 5 -33.95 -8.42 28.60
C SER A 5 -34.66 -7.10 28.24
N ASP A 6 -34.72 -6.11 29.14
CA ASP A 6 -35.43 -4.83 28.89
C ASP A 6 -34.58 -3.89 27.98
N VAL A 7 -33.29 -4.14 27.86
CA VAL A 7 -32.41 -3.36 26.97
C VAL A 7 -32.48 -3.88 25.53
N ALA A 8 -32.73 -5.18 25.37
CA ALA A 8 -32.83 -5.81 24.06
C ALA A 8 -34.06 -5.40 23.24
N GLU A 9 -35.15 -5.07 23.89
CA GLU A 9 -36.41 -4.66 23.22
C GLU A 9 -36.40 -3.22 22.69
N ARG A 10 -35.48 -2.35 23.18
CA ARG A 10 -35.37 -0.96 22.76
C ARG A 10 -34.26 -0.66 21.76
N VAL A 11 -33.45 -1.63 21.44
CA VAL A 11 -32.32 -1.47 20.49
C VAL A 11 -32.77 -2.02 19.13
N GLU A 12 -32.81 -1.14 18.14
CA GLU A 12 -33.03 -1.54 16.75
C GLU A 12 -32.12 -2.75 16.39
N PRO A 13 -32.66 -3.75 15.68
CA PRO A 13 -31.89 -4.91 15.28
C PRO A 13 -30.56 -4.48 14.66
N LEU A 14 -29.47 -5.17 15.02
CA LEU A 14 -28.12 -4.84 14.55
C LEU A 14 -28.06 -4.66 13.03
N ASN A 15 -28.78 -5.50 12.28
CA ASN A 15 -28.86 -5.42 10.83
C ASN A 15 -29.40 -4.07 10.34
N GLY A 16 -30.48 -3.54 10.94
CA GLY A 16 -31.03 -2.24 10.57
C GLY A 16 -30.08 -1.07 10.88
N ARG A 17 -29.27 -1.19 11.94
CA ARG A 17 -28.23 -0.20 12.26
C ARG A 17 -27.08 -0.26 11.27
N VAL A 18 -26.66 -1.45 10.87
CA VAL A 18 -25.62 -1.65 9.85
C VAL A 18 -26.09 -1.13 8.50
N ASP A 19 -27.33 -1.41 8.10
CA ASP A 19 -27.91 -0.94 6.84
C ASP A 19 -27.96 0.59 6.77
N ARG A 20 -28.38 1.24 7.84
CA ARG A 20 -28.42 2.70 7.93
C ARG A 20 -27.02 3.32 7.84
N TRP A 21 -26.06 2.71 8.52
CA TRP A 21 -24.66 3.12 8.41
C TRP A 21 -24.12 2.91 7.00
N VAL A 22 -24.37 1.77 6.36
CA VAL A 22 -23.96 1.53 4.97
C VAL A 22 -24.60 2.53 4.02
N HIS A 23 -25.87 2.85 4.21
CA HIS A 23 -26.55 3.86 3.41
C HIS A 23 -25.89 5.24 3.54
N SER A 24 -25.42 5.61 4.73
CA SER A 24 -24.68 6.88 4.93
C SER A 24 -23.34 6.96 4.20
N LEU A 25 -22.87 5.84 3.65
CA LEU A 25 -21.63 5.76 2.87
C LEU A 25 -21.85 5.82 1.35
N SER A 26 -23.11 6.03 0.89
CA SER A 26 -23.50 6.01 -0.53
C SER A 26 -22.70 6.98 -1.41
N ASP A 27 -22.30 8.13 -0.87
CA ASP A 27 -21.57 9.16 -1.60
C ASP A 27 -20.06 8.91 -1.73
N LEU A 28 -19.59 7.84 -1.10
CA LEU A 28 -18.17 7.51 -1.16
C LEU A 28 -17.80 6.84 -2.50
N LYS A 29 -16.56 7.08 -2.91
CA LYS A 29 -15.97 6.32 -4.02
C LYS A 29 -15.99 4.82 -3.69
N PRO A 30 -16.22 3.93 -4.69
CA PRO A 30 -16.32 2.48 -4.47
C PRO A 30 -15.16 1.87 -3.68
N SER A 31 -13.93 2.36 -3.88
CA SER A 31 -12.75 1.89 -3.12
C SER A 31 -12.87 2.22 -1.63
N SER A 32 -13.20 3.47 -1.29
CA SER A 32 -13.37 3.92 0.11
C SER A 32 -14.56 3.23 0.78
N PHE A 33 -15.67 3.09 0.05
CA PHE A 33 -16.84 2.33 0.49
C PHE A 33 -16.44 0.89 0.84
N ASN A 34 -15.76 0.19 -0.08
CA ASN A 34 -15.35 -1.20 0.12
C ASN A 34 -14.37 -1.38 1.29
N THR A 35 -13.49 -0.43 1.52
CA THR A 35 -12.55 -0.45 2.67
C THR A 35 -13.32 -0.34 3.98
N LYS A 36 -14.27 0.61 4.08
CA LYS A 36 -15.10 0.76 5.27
C LYS A 36 -16.00 -0.45 5.51
N LEU A 37 -16.56 -1.01 4.44
CA LEU A 37 -17.38 -2.22 4.50
C LEU A 37 -16.57 -3.42 5.02
N ALA A 38 -15.33 -3.57 4.56
CA ALA A 38 -14.43 -4.64 5.00
C ALA A 38 -14.08 -4.50 6.49
N ALA A 39 -13.79 -3.28 6.95
CA ALA A 39 -13.51 -3.01 8.36
C ALA A 39 -14.71 -3.33 9.27
N ALA A 40 -15.91 -2.89 8.87
CA ALA A 40 -17.14 -3.17 9.63
C ALA A 40 -17.44 -4.69 9.67
N ARG A 41 -17.26 -5.39 8.54
CA ARG A 41 -17.41 -6.85 8.50
C ARG A 41 -16.45 -7.55 9.44
N HIS A 42 -15.19 -7.10 9.46
CA HIS A 42 -14.18 -7.67 10.37
C HIS A 42 -14.57 -7.45 11.83
N LEU A 43 -14.99 -6.24 12.20
CA LEU A 43 -15.45 -5.90 13.54
C LEU A 43 -16.66 -6.75 13.96
N LEU A 44 -17.69 -6.86 13.10
CA LEU A 44 -18.87 -7.66 13.42
C LEU A 44 -18.54 -9.14 13.60
N ASN A 45 -17.68 -9.70 12.76
CA ASN A 45 -17.22 -11.08 12.91
C ASN A 45 -16.45 -11.29 14.23
N TRP A 46 -15.61 -10.31 14.62
CA TRP A 46 -14.88 -10.36 15.90
C TRP A 46 -15.85 -10.32 17.10
N LEU A 47 -16.94 -9.56 16.99
CA LEU A 47 -18.02 -9.50 17.99
C LEU A 47 -18.94 -10.73 17.98
N GLY A 48 -18.70 -11.72 17.11
CA GLY A 48 -19.52 -12.92 17.00
C GLY A 48 -20.80 -12.74 16.17
N HIS A 49 -20.95 -11.61 15.46
CA HIS A 49 -22.11 -11.35 14.60
C HIS A 49 -21.85 -11.76 13.17
N ARG A 50 -22.88 -12.32 12.51
CA ARG A 50 -22.79 -12.61 11.08
C ARG A 50 -22.98 -11.34 10.24
N TRP A 51 -22.20 -11.26 9.16
CA TRP A 51 -22.35 -10.17 8.18
C TRP A 51 -23.66 -10.36 7.39
N PRO A 52 -24.49 -9.27 7.21
CA PRO A 52 -25.67 -9.36 6.38
C PRO A 52 -25.32 -9.70 4.93
N GLU A 53 -25.93 -10.77 4.38
CA GLU A 53 -25.59 -11.30 3.05
C GLU A 53 -25.93 -10.33 1.91
N HIS A 54 -26.95 -9.48 2.10
CA HIS A 54 -27.36 -8.48 1.10
C HIS A 54 -26.37 -7.33 0.94
N LEU A 55 -25.47 -7.12 1.91
CA LEU A 55 -24.47 -6.06 1.85
C LEU A 55 -23.25 -6.55 1.07
N VAL A 56 -23.24 -6.21 -0.20
CA VAL A 56 -22.17 -6.57 -1.14
C VAL A 56 -21.24 -5.39 -1.43
N ARG A 57 -20.04 -5.70 -1.86
CA ARG A 57 -19.06 -4.70 -2.28
C ARG A 57 -19.55 -3.93 -3.50
N ALA A 58 -19.34 -2.62 -3.51
CA ALA A 58 -19.55 -1.81 -4.69
C ALA A 58 -18.59 -2.20 -5.82
N ARG A 59 -19.08 -2.26 -7.05
CA ARG A 59 -18.23 -2.50 -8.22
C ARG A 59 -17.32 -1.29 -8.43
N ALA A 60 -16.04 -1.49 -8.23
CA ALA A 60 -15.04 -0.50 -8.61
C ALA A 60 -14.68 -0.70 -10.09
N GLY A 61 -14.82 0.34 -10.89
CA GLY A 61 -14.30 0.31 -12.27
C GLY A 61 -12.80 0.02 -12.24
N ARG A 62 -12.34 -0.89 -13.11
CA ARG A 62 -10.93 -1.22 -13.27
C ARG A 62 -10.25 -0.03 -13.96
N ARG A 63 -9.71 0.91 -13.15
CA ARG A 63 -8.89 1.98 -13.68
C ARG A 63 -7.49 1.43 -13.92
N LEU A 64 -6.97 1.66 -15.11
CA LEU A 64 -5.55 1.41 -15.37
C LEU A 64 -4.73 2.37 -14.49
N PRO A 65 -3.65 1.91 -13.85
CA PRO A 65 -2.73 2.78 -13.17
C PRO A 65 -2.20 3.82 -14.16
N ARG A 66 -2.05 5.06 -13.71
CA ARG A 66 -1.32 6.06 -14.49
C ARG A 66 0.16 5.69 -14.42
N THR A 67 0.72 5.33 -15.55
CA THR A 67 2.15 5.08 -15.71
C THR A 67 2.82 6.29 -16.36
N LEU A 68 4.09 6.52 -16.05
CA LEU A 68 4.88 7.54 -16.70
C LEU A 68 5.12 7.15 -18.18
N THR A 69 5.00 8.10 -19.07
CA THR A 69 5.49 7.95 -20.44
C THR A 69 7.00 7.96 -20.46
N ARG A 70 7.63 7.49 -21.57
CA ARG A 70 9.09 7.55 -21.71
C ARG A 70 9.65 8.95 -21.53
N ARG A 71 8.94 9.96 -22.02
CA ARG A 71 9.32 11.38 -21.88
C ARG A 71 9.28 11.83 -20.43
N GLU A 72 8.19 11.54 -19.71
CA GLU A 72 8.06 11.87 -18.30
C GLU A 72 9.12 11.16 -17.45
N LEU A 73 9.41 9.90 -17.77
CA LEU A 73 10.49 9.14 -17.13
C LEU A 73 11.86 9.79 -17.36
N GLY A 74 12.15 10.20 -18.61
CA GLY A 74 13.38 10.92 -18.92
C GLY A 74 13.50 12.23 -18.13
N ASN A 75 12.42 12.98 -18.00
CA ASN A 75 12.41 14.22 -17.22
C ASN A 75 12.66 13.97 -15.71
N VAL A 76 12.12 12.87 -15.16
CA VAL A 76 12.35 12.49 -13.74
C VAL A 76 13.82 12.16 -13.53
N LEU A 77 14.41 11.36 -14.43
CA LEU A 77 15.83 10.99 -14.36
C LEU A 77 16.75 12.20 -14.48
N GLU A 78 16.42 13.10 -15.38
CA GLU A 78 17.19 14.34 -15.57
C GLU A 78 17.07 15.25 -14.34
N ALA A 79 15.87 15.43 -13.81
CA ALA A 79 15.67 16.20 -12.58
C ALA A 79 16.44 15.61 -11.39
N ALA A 80 16.44 14.28 -11.24
CA ALA A 80 17.21 13.59 -10.21
C ALA A 80 18.72 13.79 -10.39
N ARG A 81 19.21 13.77 -11.65
CA ARG A 81 20.63 13.97 -11.96
C ARG A 81 21.14 15.36 -11.55
N TRP A 82 20.30 16.38 -11.67
CA TRP A 82 20.66 17.75 -11.33
C TRP A 82 20.22 18.15 -9.92
N HIS A 83 19.71 17.20 -9.14
CA HIS A 83 19.35 17.46 -7.76
C HIS A 83 20.61 17.68 -6.90
N GLU A 84 20.55 18.64 -5.97
CA GLU A 84 21.68 18.97 -5.08
C GLU A 84 22.07 17.80 -4.17
N ASP A 85 21.08 17.02 -3.72
CA ASP A 85 21.29 15.84 -2.87
C ASP A 85 21.54 14.59 -3.74
N PRO A 86 22.76 13.98 -3.68
CA PRO A 86 23.08 12.77 -4.42
C PRO A 86 22.16 11.59 -4.09
N LEU A 87 21.62 11.54 -2.87
CA LEU A 87 20.67 10.50 -2.46
C LEU A 87 19.43 10.45 -3.35
N ALA A 88 18.98 11.62 -3.85
CA ALA A 88 17.82 11.67 -4.77
C ALA A 88 18.07 10.86 -6.05
N ARG A 89 19.31 10.88 -6.57
CA ARG A 89 19.68 10.10 -7.76
C ARG A 89 19.66 8.62 -7.49
N VAL A 90 20.30 8.20 -6.38
CA VAL A 90 20.33 6.79 -5.96
C VAL A 90 18.91 6.27 -5.81
N VAL A 91 18.07 6.95 -5.02
CA VAL A 91 16.69 6.50 -4.75
C VAL A 91 15.87 6.38 -6.04
N VAL A 92 15.91 7.40 -6.91
CA VAL A 92 15.15 7.38 -8.17
C VAL A 92 15.64 6.27 -9.09
N THR A 93 16.95 6.08 -9.23
CA THR A 93 17.53 5.06 -10.09
C THR A 93 17.21 3.67 -9.58
N MET A 94 17.38 3.42 -8.27
CA MET A 94 17.01 2.15 -7.63
C MET A 94 15.53 1.83 -7.80
N MET A 95 14.64 2.79 -7.59
CA MET A 95 13.20 2.57 -7.79
C MET A 95 12.85 2.17 -9.22
N LEU A 96 13.51 2.77 -10.20
CA LEU A 96 13.26 2.51 -11.61
C LEU A 96 13.79 1.15 -12.06
N ASP A 97 14.96 0.78 -11.61
CA ASP A 97 15.63 -0.47 -12.00
C ASP A 97 14.98 -1.69 -11.32
N THR A 98 14.73 -1.58 -10.03
CA THR A 98 14.35 -2.74 -9.21
C THR A 98 12.85 -2.83 -8.92
N GLY A 99 12.12 -1.73 -9.10
CA GLY A 99 10.73 -1.63 -8.68
C GLY A 99 10.53 -1.66 -7.16
N LEU A 100 11.58 -1.37 -6.39
CA LEU A 100 11.51 -1.25 -4.94
C LEU A 100 10.58 -0.11 -4.52
N ARG A 101 9.90 -0.30 -3.41
CA ARG A 101 9.13 0.78 -2.77
C ARG A 101 10.09 1.69 -2.02
N VAL A 102 9.69 2.96 -1.86
CA VAL A 102 10.46 3.92 -1.06
C VAL A 102 10.79 3.36 0.32
N SER A 103 9.82 2.76 1.01
CA SER A 103 10.05 2.15 2.33
C SER A 103 11.07 1.01 2.28
N GLU A 104 11.03 0.18 1.24
CA GLU A 104 11.99 -0.93 1.07
C GLU A 104 13.42 -0.42 0.80
N ILE A 105 13.56 0.73 0.13
CA ILE A 105 14.87 1.37 -0.07
C ILE A 105 15.37 1.99 1.25
N CYS A 106 14.48 2.65 2.01
CA CYS A 106 14.85 3.22 3.32
C CYS A 106 15.22 2.16 4.35
N ASP A 107 14.65 0.97 4.24
CA ASP A 107 14.92 -0.16 5.14
C ASP A 107 16.05 -1.08 4.62
N LEU A 108 16.68 -0.73 3.48
CA LEU A 108 17.75 -1.53 2.90
C LEU A 108 19.08 -1.23 3.62
N ASP A 109 19.63 -2.24 4.27
CA ASP A 109 20.95 -2.17 4.87
C ASP A 109 22.05 -2.24 3.79
N LEU A 110 23.12 -1.49 3.95
CA LEU A 110 24.27 -1.55 3.04
C LEU A 110 24.90 -2.95 2.98
N ASP A 111 24.90 -3.66 4.10
CA ASP A 111 25.39 -5.04 4.18
C ASP A 111 24.55 -6.04 3.37
N ALA A 112 23.33 -5.64 2.98
CA ALA A 112 22.46 -6.44 2.13
C ALA A 112 22.68 -6.20 0.64
N VAL A 113 23.56 -5.26 0.27
CA VAL A 113 23.92 -4.93 -1.11
C VAL A 113 25.20 -5.65 -1.48
N ASP A 114 25.13 -6.44 -2.52
CA ASP A 114 26.29 -7.10 -3.15
C ASP A 114 26.64 -6.36 -4.44
N VAL A 115 27.78 -5.64 -4.41
CA VAL A 115 28.24 -4.84 -5.54
C VAL A 115 28.76 -5.75 -6.66
N ASP A 116 29.45 -6.85 -6.31
CA ASP A 116 30.04 -7.77 -7.29
C ASP A 116 28.95 -8.52 -8.06
N ASP A 117 27.91 -8.97 -7.35
CA ASP A 117 26.75 -9.66 -7.95
C ASP A 117 25.66 -8.69 -8.42
N GLN A 118 25.87 -7.37 -8.31
CA GLN A 118 24.91 -6.33 -8.69
C GLN A 118 23.50 -6.58 -8.14
N SER A 119 23.43 -6.95 -6.87
CA SER A 119 22.20 -7.42 -6.26
C SER A 119 22.00 -6.87 -4.84
N ALA A 120 20.77 -6.94 -4.35
CA ALA A 120 20.49 -6.73 -2.94
C ALA A 120 19.39 -7.65 -2.42
N MET A 121 19.52 -8.03 -1.17
CA MET A 121 18.52 -8.81 -0.46
C MET A 121 17.54 -7.88 0.24
N VAL A 122 16.30 -7.82 -0.25
CA VAL A 122 15.19 -7.09 0.39
C VAL A 122 14.50 -8.03 1.36
N ARG A 123 14.59 -7.70 2.66
CA ARG A 123 13.96 -8.47 3.73
C ARG A 123 12.56 -7.91 4.02
N SER A 124 11.66 -8.80 4.46
CA SER A 124 10.29 -8.44 4.89
C SER A 124 9.51 -7.60 3.87
N GLY A 125 9.62 -7.91 2.58
CA GLY A 125 8.82 -7.30 1.53
C GLY A 125 7.31 -7.53 1.72
N LYS A 126 6.48 -7.13 0.75
CA LYS A 126 5.02 -7.29 0.83
C LYS A 126 4.62 -8.74 1.13
N GLY A 127 4.04 -8.97 2.32
CA GLY A 127 3.63 -10.31 2.79
C GLY A 127 4.75 -11.06 3.50
N ASP A 128 5.71 -10.34 4.08
CA ASP A 128 6.83 -10.90 4.87
C ASP A 128 7.68 -11.91 4.06
N LYS A 129 7.96 -11.55 2.80
CA LYS A 129 8.77 -12.38 1.90
C LYS A 129 10.04 -11.66 1.52
N ASP A 130 11.15 -12.34 1.74
CA ASP A 130 12.46 -11.90 1.26
C ASP A 130 12.56 -12.10 -0.25
N ARG A 131 13.26 -11.20 -0.91
CA ARG A 131 13.54 -11.33 -2.34
C ARG A 131 14.87 -10.70 -2.71
N LEU A 132 15.53 -11.31 -3.67
CA LEU A 132 16.69 -10.73 -4.33
C LEU A 132 16.22 -9.75 -5.41
N VAL A 133 16.86 -8.59 -5.50
CA VAL A 133 16.71 -7.63 -6.58
C VAL A 133 18.04 -7.43 -7.27
N LEU A 134 18.00 -7.19 -8.58
CA LEU A 134 19.20 -6.95 -9.37
C LEU A 134 19.27 -5.47 -9.73
N PHE A 135 20.47 -4.92 -9.74
CA PHE A 135 20.77 -3.56 -10.15
C PHE A 135 21.33 -3.52 -11.56
N THR A 136 21.16 -2.39 -12.21
CA THR A 136 21.97 -2.07 -13.40
C THR A 136 23.29 -1.45 -12.95
N GLU A 137 24.30 -1.51 -13.82
CA GLU A 137 25.58 -0.83 -13.64
C GLU A 137 25.40 0.64 -13.27
N ARG A 138 24.45 1.30 -13.90
CA ARG A 138 24.10 2.68 -13.59
C ARG A 138 23.66 2.91 -12.15
N THR A 139 22.88 2.00 -11.57
CA THR A 139 22.43 2.12 -10.17
C THR A 139 23.60 1.98 -9.22
N LEU A 140 24.55 1.09 -9.55
CA LEU A 140 25.77 0.93 -8.77
C LEU A 140 26.67 2.15 -8.83
N GLU A 141 26.89 2.73 -10.01
CA GLU A 141 27.66 3.97 -10.17
C GLU A 141 27.07 5.10 -9.30
N GLU A 142 25.74 5.27 -9.29
CA GLU A 142 25.09 6.30 -8.46
C GLU A 142 25.17 5.97 -6.95
N LEU A 143 25.16 4.69 -6.58
CA LEU A 143 25.31 4.26 -5.19
C LEU A 143 26.75 4.49 -4.69
N GLU A 144 27.76 4.14 -5.48
CA GLU A 144 29.16 4.38 -5.19
C GLU A 144 29.44 5.87 -5.01
N LEU A 145 28.97 6.71 -5.95
CA LEU A 145 29.10 8.15 -5.87
C LEU A 145 28.43 8.78 -4.62
N TRP A 146 27.41 8.13 -4.09
CA TRP A 146 26.77 8.59 -2.87
C TRP A 146 27.50 8.15 -1.61
N LEU A 147 28.21 7.03 -1.66
CA LEU A 147 28.98 6.49 -0.53
C LEU A 147 30.35 7.15 -0.34
N GLU A 148 30.88 7.85 -1.37
CA GLU A 148 32.10 8.67 -1.30
C GLU A 148 31.88 9.97 -0.51
#